data_6400566536fbb17055cc81c7bc664750
#
_entry.id   6400566536fbb17055cc81c7bc664750
#
_cell.length_a   1.000
_cell.length_b   1.000
_cell.length_c   1.000
_cell.angle_alpha   90.00
_cell.angle_beta   90.00
_cell.angle_gamma   90.00
#
_symmetry.space_group_name_H-M   'P 1'
#
loop_
_entity.id
_entity.type
_entity.pdbx_description
1 polymer ?
#
loop_
_entity_poly.entity_id
_entity_poly.type
_entity_poly.pdbx_seq_one_letter_code
_entity_poly.pdbx_strand_id
1 'polypeptide(L)'
;MNKVYDVIVVGGGNAALCAAISASDNGAKNILLIDKASKKETGGNSRYTTGSIRFVYNGFKDLKKIMPKLSSKNVDFGKYTAKQYMDDMNRVTNGKTDKVLSQLLVNNSFKTVEWMSKKGMEFT
;
A
#
# COMPACT_ATOMS: atom_id res chain seq x y z
N MET A 1 15.06 30.04 15.62
CA MET A 1 14.30 28.99 16.37
C MET A 1 14.56 27.66 15.75
N ASN A 2 15.00 26.67 16.53
CA ASN A 2 15.16 25.31 16.04
C ASN A 2 13.76 24.70 15.84
N LYS A 3 13.46 24.23 14.63
CA LYS A 3 12.19 23.57 14.31
C LYS A 3 12.22 22.16 14.89
N VAL A 4 11.26 21.83 15.75
CA VAL A 4 11.11 20.49 16.34
C VAL A 4 10.05 19.72 15.54
N TYR A 5 10.32 18.47 15.23
CA TYR A 5 9.42 17.57 14.52
C TYR A 5 8.95 16.44 15.44
N ASP A 6 7.67 16.11 15.37
CA ASP A 6 7.08 14.98 16.09
C ASP A 6 7.52 13.65 15.46
N VAL A 7 7.63 13.63 14.13
CA VAL A 7 8.04 12.45 13.35
C VAL A 7 8.93 12.86 12.19
N ILE A 8 10.01 12.12 11.98
CA ILE A 8 10.85 12.23 10.80
C ILE A 8 10.75 10.91 10.03
N VAL A 9 10.27 10.99 8.79
CA VAL A 9 10.15 9.83 7.88
C VAL A 9 11.28 9.91 6.86
N VAL A 10 12.08 8.84 6.76
CA VAL A 10 13.21 8.76 5.84
C VAL A 10 12.85 7.89 4.64
N GLY A 11 12.73 8.51 3.47
CA GLY A 11 12.36 7.91 2.19
C GLY A 11 11.20 8.64 1.52
N GLY A 12 10.97 8.42 0.22
CA GLY A 12 9.91 9.04 -0.57
C GLY A 12 9.00 8.03 -1.27
N GLY A 13 9.15 6.72 -1.01
CA GLY A 13 8.29 5.67 -1.58
C GLY A 13 6.96 5.51 -0.84
N ASN A 14 6.11 4.59 -1.31
CA ASN A 14 4.78 4.34 -0.73
C ASN A 14 4.81 4.08 0.79
N ALA A 15 5.79 3.32 1.28
CA ALA A 15 5.92 3.04 2.71
C ALA A 15 6.11 4.33 3.52
N ALA A 16 6.97 5.24 3.04
CA ALA A 16 7.23 6.50 3.70
C ALA A 16 6.00 7.44 3.66
N LEU A 17 5.33 7.52 2.51
CA LEU A 17 4.11 8.32 2.37
C LEU A 17 2.99 7.79 3.28
N CYS A 18 2.78 6.48 3.32
CA CYS A 18 1.81 5.86 4.23
C CYS A 18 2.17 6.12 5.71
N ALA A 19 3.45 6.03 6.08
CA ALA A 19 3.89 6.31 7.44
C ALA A 19 3.64 7.78 7.83
N ALA A 20 3.94 8.72 6.94
CA ALA A 20 3.70 10.15 7.20
C ALA A 20 2.20 10.46 7.35
N ILE A 21 1.36 9.92 6.46
CA ILE A 21 -0.10 10.10 6.54
C ILE A 21 -0.65 9.46 7.82
N SER A 22 -0.22 8.24 8.13
CA SER A 22 -0.64 7.55 9.35
C SER A 22 -0.22 8.31 10.61
N ALA A 23 0.99 8.87 10.65
CA ALA A 23 1.42 9.71 11.77
C ALA A 23 0.51 10.94 11.94
N SER A 24 0.16 11.60 10.84
CA SER A 24 -0.80 12.72 10.85
C SER A 24 -2.18 12.31 11.36
N ASP A 25 -2.70 11.17 10.91
CA ASP A 25 -3.99 10.62 11.37
C ASP A 25 -3.99 10.34 12.88
N ASN A 26 -2.84 10.03 13.44
CA ASN A 26 -2.66 9.75 14.87
C ASN A 26 -2.17 10.97 15.67
N GLY A 27 -2.31 12.17 15.13
CA GLY A 27 -2.16 13.43 15.87
C GLY A 27 -0.79 14.10 15.78
N ALA A 28 0.18 13.56 15.03
CA ALA A 28 1.44 14.24 14.77
C ALA A 28 1.19 15.52 13.93
N LYS A 29 1.68 16.67 14.42
CA LYS A 29 1.45 17.99 13.80
C LYS A 29 2.61 18.43 12.91
N ASN A 30 3.83 18.11 13.32
CA ASN A 30 5.05 18.50 12.63
C ASN A 30 5.74 17.24 12.09
N ILE A 31 5.46 16.89 10.85
CA ILE A 31 6.04 15.72 10.20
C ILE A 31 7.03 16.19 9.14
N LEU A 32 8.25 15.67 9.19
CA LEU A 32 9.27 15.87 8.17
C LEU A 32 9.46 14.59 7.38
N LEU A 33 9.31 14.67 6.07
CA LEU A 33 9.70 13.61 5.15
C LEU A 33 10.95 14.01 4.41
N ILE A 34 11.99 13.19 4.45
CA ILE A 34 13.26 13.40 3.75
C ILE A 34 13.58 12.23 2.85
N ASP A 35 14.13 12.50 1.67
CA ASP A 35 14.62 11.48 0.75
C ASP A 35 16.05 11.81 0.33
N LYS A 36 16.89 10.78 0.16
CA LYS A 36 18.24 10.95 -0.38
C LYS A 36 18.25 11.29 -1.86
N ALA A 37 17.18 10.93 -2.58
CA ALA A 37 17.03 11.16 -4.00
C ALA A 37 16.64 12.61 -4.31
N SER A 38 17.05 13.10 -5.46
CA SER A 38 16.60 14.39 -5.98
C SER A 38 15.08 14.39 -6.23
N LYS A 39 14.48 15.58 -6.33
CA LYS A 39 13.04 15.71 -6.64
C LYS A 39 12.61 14.94 -7.91
N LYS A 40 13.52 14.78 -8.87
CA LYS A 40 13.25 14.04 -10.11
C LYS A 40 13.30 12.53 -9.93
N GLU A 41 13.98 12.04 -8.90
CA GLU A 41 14.28 10.62 -8.69
C GLU A 41 13.64 10.05 -7.42
N THR A 42 12.97 10.88 -6.63
CA THR A 42 12.27 10.44 -5.42
C THR A 42 11.17 9.44 -5.75
N GLY A 43 10.79 8.62 -4.78
CA GLY A 43 9.74 7.60 -4.91
C GLY A 43 10.25 6.17 -4.75
N GLY A 44 11.56 5.95 -4.73
CA GLY A 44 12.17 4.63 -4.57
C GLY A 44 11.61 3.62 -5.58
N ASN A 45 11.46 2.37 -5.15
CA ASN A 45 10.90 1.32 -6.02
C ASN A 45 9.44 1.59 -6.45
N SER A 46 8.68 2.35 -5.67
CA SER A 46 7.28 2.67 -6.00
C SER A 46 7.14 3.42 -7.32
N ARG A 47 8.15 4.18 -7.70
CA ARG A 47 8.20 4.89 -8.98
C ARG A 47 8.15 3.97 -10.21
N TYR A 48 8.60 2.73 -10.06
CA TYR A 48 8.78 1.77 -11.17
C TYR A 48 7.69 0.68 -11.21
N THR A 49 6.65 0.79 -10.39
CA THR A 49 5.61 -0.25 -10.26
C THR A 49 4.46 -0.11 -11.25
N THR A 50 4.46 0.89 -12.11
CA THR A 50 3.32 1.23 -12.98
C THR A 50 1.99 1.48 -12.24
N GLY A 51 2.02 1.67 -10.92
CA GLY A 51 0.85 1.85 -10.07
C GLY A 51 0.12 0.56 -9.69
N SER A 52 0.60 -0.61 -10.11
CA SER A 52 -0.05 -1.88 -9.78
C SER A 52 0.15 -2.25 -8.32
N ILE A 53 -0.94 -2.57 -7.64
CA ILE A 53 -0.94 -3.02 -6.24
C ILE A 53 -1.66 -4.36 -6.14
N ARG A 54 -1.01 -5.31 -5.46
CA ARG A 54 -1.58 -6.64 -5.18
C ARG A 54 -2.14 -6.67 -3.76
N PHE A 55 -3.36 -7.17 -3.60
CA PHE A 55 -4.01 -7.30 -2.30
C PHE A 55 -5.02 -8.45 -2.29
N VAL A 56 -5.34 -8.95 -1.12
CA VAL A 56 -6.36 -9.99 -0.91
C VAL A 56 -7.75 -9.39 -1.06
N TYR A 57 -8.65 -10.06 -1.79
CA TYR A 57 -10.07 -9.68 -1.87
C TYR A 57 -10.96 -10.91 -2.06
N ASN A 58 -12.20 -10.82 -1.61
CA ASN A 58 -13.18 -11.89 -1.70
C ASN A 58 -14.37 -11.48 -2.61
N GLY A 59 -14.07 -11.31 -3.89
CA GLY A 59 -15.06 -11.01 -4.91
C GLY A 59 -15.44 -9.54 -5.04
N PHE A 60 -16.45 -9.30 -5.86
CA PHE A 60 -16.88 -7.97 -6.30
C PHE A 60 -17.21 -7.00 -5.16
N LYS A 61 -17.82 -7.49 -4.06
CA LYS A 61 -18.22 -6.63 -2.93
C LYS A 61 -17.02 -5.93 -2.28
N ASP A 62 -15.88 -6.60 -2.20
CA ASP A 62 -14.66 -6.00 -1.64
C ASP A 62 -14.07 -4.99 -2.62
N LEU A 63 -14.00 -5.34 -3.90
CA LEU A 63 -13.53 -4.43 -4.93
C LEU A 63 -14.38 -3.16 -5.00
N LYS A 64 -15.70 -3.28 -4.84
CA LYS A 64 -16.63 -2.14 -4.84
C LYS A 64 -16.38 -1.14 -3.70
N LYS A 65 -15.83 -1.58 -2.56
CA LYS A 65 -15.45 -0.67 -1.45
C LYS A 65 -14.26 0.24 -1.83
N ILE A 66 -13.37 -0.28 -2.67
CA ILE A 66 -12.15 0.42 -3.11
C ILE A 66 -12.41 1.24 -4.38
N MET A 67 -13.22 0.67 -5.28
CA MET A 67 -13.58 1.25 -6.58
C MET A 67 -15.11 1.43 -6.67
N PRO A 68 -15.70 2.49 -6.09
CA PRO A 68 -17.15 2.67 -6.07
C PRO A 68 -17.84 2.71 -7.45
N LYS A 69 -17.11 3.12 -8.48
CA LYS A 69 -17.60 3.19 -9.87
C LYS A 69 -17.51 1.84 -10.62
N LEU A 70 -16.90 0.81 -10.00
CA LEU A 70 -16.74 -0.50 -10.64
C LEU A 70 -18.09 -1.13 -10.96
N SER A 71 -18.23 -1.69 -12.16
CA SER A 71 -19.41 -2.42 -12.61
C SER A 71 -19.11 -3.91 -12.77
N SER A 72 -20.06 -4.75 -12.36
CA SER A 72 -19.98 -6.21 -12.54
C SER A 72 -20.68 -6.72 -13.80
N LYS A 73 -21.16 -5.84 -14.68
CA LYS A 73 -21.82 -6.28 -15.92
C LYS A 73 -20.85 -7.10 -16.77
N ASN A 74 -21.18 -8.38 -16.97
CA ASN A 74 -20.43 -9.34 -17.79
C ASN A 74 -18.97 -9.62 -17.33
N VAL A 75 -18.64 -9.36 -16.07
CA VAL A 75 -17.29 -9.63 -15.54
C VAL A 75 -17.41 -10.37 -14.22
N ASP A 76 -16.78 -11.52 -14.13
CA ASP A 76 -16.50 -12.22 -12.87
C ASP A 76 -15.09 -11.83 -12.39
N PHE A 77 -15.01 -11.10 -11.31
CA PHE A 77 -13.72 -10.70 -10.72
C PHE A 77 -13.09 -11.81 -9.87
N GLY A 78 -13.79 -12.93 -9.68
CA GLY A 78 -13.30 -14.01 -8.82
C GLY A 78 -12.93 -13.55 -7.42
N LYS A 79 -11.92 -14.21 -6.85
CA LYS A 79 -11.34 -13.87 -5.55
C LYS A 79 -9.82 -14.09 -5.60
N TYR A 80 -9.09 -13.36 -4.78
CA TYR A 80 -7.67 -13.57 -4.57
C TYR A 80 -7.40 -13.73 -3.07
N THR A 81 -7.23 -14.97 -2.65
CA THR A 81 -7.17 -15.34 -1.23
C THR A 81 -5.79 -15.11 -0.63
N ALA A 82 -5.72 -15.02 0.71
CA ALA A 82 -4.44 -14.95 1.42
C ALA A 82 -3.52 -16.13 1.09
N LYS A 83 -4.10 -17.34 0.93
CA LYS A 83 -3.34 -18.53 0.53
C LYS A 83 -2.72 -18.35 -0.87
N GLN A 84 -3.50 -17.91 -1.84
CA GLN A 84 -2.99 -17.66 -3.21
C GLN A 84 -1.89 -16.61 -3.22
N TYR A 85 -2.05 -15.54 -2.43
CA TYR A 85 -1.02 -14.51 -2.32
C TYR A 85 0.29 -15.06 -1.73
N MET A 86 0.21 -15.85 -0.63
CA MET A 86 1.38 -16.50 -0.05
C MET A 86 2.04 -17.49 -0.99
N ASP A 87 1.25 -18.29 -1.72
CA ASP A 87 1.75 -19.24 -2.72
C ASP A 87 2.49 -18.50 -3.85
N ASP A 88 1.94 -17.39 -4.34
CA ASP A 88 2.60 -16.54 -5.34
C ASP A 88 3.91 -15.94 -4.83
N MET A 89 3.93 -15.42 -3.59
CA MET A 89 5.15 -14.88 -2.99
C MET A 89 6.23 -15.96 -2.86
N ASN A 90 5.86 -17.13 -2.38
CA ASN A 90 6.79 -18.27 -2.28
C ASN A 90 7.33 -18.68 -3.65
N ARG A 91 6.47 -18.72 -4.66
CA ARG A 91 6.84 -19.08 -6.04
C ARG A 91 7.86 -18.08 -6.62
N VAL A 92 7.59 -16.77 -6.54
CA VAL A 92 8.46 -15.75 -7.15
C VAL A 92 9.78 -15.54 -6.40
N THR A 93 9.82 -15.89 -5.11
CA THR A 93 11.03 -15.78 -4.28
C THR A 93 11.76 -17.12 -4.12
N ASN A 94 11.30 -18.20 -4.78
CA ASN A 94 11.80 -19.56 -4.58
C ASN A 94 11.84 -19.95 -3.08
N GLY A 95 10.79 -19.59 -2.33
CA GLY A 95 10.65 -19.89 -0.90
C GLY A 95 11.54 -19.04 0.03
N LYS A 96 12.24 -18.03 -0.48
CA LYS A 96 13.17 -17.17 0.28
C LYS A 96 12.49 -15.97 0.95
N THR A 97 11.16 -15.83 0.82
CA THR A 97 10.45 -14.73 1.46
C THR A 97 10.48 -14.85 2.98
N ASP A 98 10.59 -13.73 3.68
CA ASP A 98 10.41 -13.70 5.13
C ASP A 98 8.94 -14.03 5.46
N LYS A 99 8.72 -15.11 6.19
CA LYS A 99 7.36 -15.62 6.47
C LYS A 99 6.56 -14.69 7.37
N VAL A 100 7.19 -14.05 8.34
CA VAL A 100 6.53 -13.14 9.28
C VAL A 100 6.09 -11.87 8.57
N LEU A 101 7.00 -11.24 7.82
CA LEU A 101 6.69 -10.03 7.05
C LEU A 101 5.68 -10.31 5.95
N SER A 102 5.78 -11.44 5.27
CA SER A 102 4.82 -11.83 4.24
C SER A 102 3.41 -12.03 4.81
N GLN A 103 3.30 -12.69 5.95
CA GLN A 103 2.02 -12.91 6.62
C GLN A 103 1.40 -11.58 7.07
N LEU A 104 2.23 -10.66 7.61
CA LEU A 104 1.79 -9.32 8.00
C LEU A 104 1.26 -8.54 6.79
N LEU A 105 2.01 -8.54 5.69
CA LEU A 105 1.62 -7.90 4.43
C LEU A 105 0.29 -8.45 3.92
N VAL A 106 0.19 -9.78 3.75
CA VAL A 106 -0.98 -10.45 3.17
C VAL A 106 -2.23 -10.20 4.02
N ASN A 107 -2.13 -10.36 5.34
CA ASN A 107 -3.27 -10.21 6.25
C ASN A 107 -3.81 -8.76 6.31
N ASN A 108 -2.96 -7.78 6.07
CA ASN A 108 -3.36 -6.37 6.12
C ASN A 108 -3.59 -5.74 4.75
N SER A 109 -3.29 -6.44 3.65
CA SER A 109 -3.27 -5.88 2.30
C SER A 109 -4.59 -5.20 1.91
N PHE A 110 -5.75 -5.86 2.11
CA PHE A 110 -7.06 -5.28 1.80
C PHE A 110 -7.35 -4.01 2.62
N LYS A 111 -7.16 -4.08 3.95
CA LYS A 111 -7.41 -2.94 4.84
C LYS A 111 -6.55 -1.74 4.50
N THR A 112 -5.29 -1.99 4.11
CA THR A 112 -4.37 -0.93 3.70
C THR A 112 -4.83 -0.27 2.41
N VAL A 113 -5.23 -1.04 1.39
CA VAL A 113 -5.71 -0.49 0.11
C VAL A 113 -7.05 0.24 0.31
N GLU A 114 -7.95 -0.28 1.14
CA GLU A 114 -9.20 0.42 1.51
C GLU A 114 -8.91 1.75 2.24
N TRP A 115 -7.92 1.78 3.15
CA TRP A 115 -7.50 3.00 3.81
C TRP A 115 -6.91 4.01 2.82
N MET A 116 -6.06 3.57 1.87
CA MET A 116 -5.52 4.41 0.81
C MET A 116 -6.64 5.03 -0.04
N SER A 117 -7.65 4.25 -0.41
CA SER A 117 -8.83 4.75 -1.13
C SER A 117 -9.57 5.84 -0.33
N LYS A 118 -9.77 5.63 0.99
CA LYS A 118 -10.37 6.63 1.89
C LYS A 118 -9.53 7.91 2.04
N LYS A 119 -8.23 7.83 1.75
CA LYS A 119 -7.30 8.99 1.71
C LYS A 119 -7.27 9.70 0.36
N GLY A 120 -8.12 9.31 -0.57
CA GLY A 120 -8.27 9.95 -1.87
C GLY A 120 -7.47 9.30 -3.00
N MET A 121 -6.83 8.13 -2.77
CA MET A 121 -6.24 7.38 -3.87
C MET A 121 -7.35 6.76 -4.73
N GLU A 122 -7.38 7.08 -6.01
CA GLU A 122 -8.28 6.47 -6.97
C GLU A 122 -7.66 5.22 -7.58
N PHE A 123 -8.39 4.12 -7.53
CA PHE A 123 -8.06 2.86 -8.18
C PHE A 123 -8.93 2.68 -9.42
N THR A 124 -8.34 2.17 -10.50
CA THR A 124 -8.99 1.94 -11.81
C THR A 124 -8.79 0.51 -12.27
#